data_33c9a4ff150042cb35eed261259eb7de
#
_entry.id   33c9a4ff150042cb35eed261259eb7de
#
_cell.length_a   1.000
_cell.length_b   1.000
_cell.length_c   1.000
_cell.angle_alpha   90.00
_cell.angle_beta   90.00
_cell.angle_gamma   90.00
#
_symmetry.space_group_name_H-M   'P 1'
#
loop_
_entity.id
_entity.type
_entity.pdbx_description
1 polymer ?
#
loop_
_entity_poly.entity_id
_entity_poly.type
_entity_poly.pdbx_seq_one_letter_code
_entity_poly.pdbx_strand_id
1 'polypeptide(L)'
;MSHKFFFLALLFVFFCSSTFAQTQKGNFDLSGKTGLNFLFSSGTSGTDSIQATKTKSNEYDFTAGAGYFIINNLSVGVSGNYSYNYSKIETSNYINNTTQNITEALTIVPQIQYYVPVEGKLKPTAAIGVGYTWLQERDSRVTENYNKVYSLSGPSFYGVLGVSYFITKSVSFDLGFQYSHMKLKDKMGSDQIQKQNQLAATMGISVFL
;
A
#
# COMPACT_ATOMS: atom_id res chain seq x y z
N MET A 1 -17.69 15.98 -31.59
CA MET A 1 -18.05 15.02 -30.52
C MET A 1 -16.78 14.61 -29.80
N SER A 2 -16.72 14.86 -28.51
CA SER A 2 -15.49 14.85 -27.71
C SER A 2 -14.94 13.43 -27.54
N HIS A 3 -13.64 13.21 -27.76
CA HIS A 3 -12.91 11.96 -27.52
C HIS A 3 -13.15 11.39 -26.11
N LYS A 4 -13.60 12.21 -25.17
CA LYS A 4 -13.99 11.81 -23.80
C LYS A 4 -15.20 10.87 -23.78
N PHE A 5 -16.18 11.07 -24.68
CA PHE A 5 -17.34 10.18 -24.81
C PHE A 5 -16.99 8.83 -25.43
N PHE A 6 -16.04 8.81 -26.35
CA PHE A 6 -15.56 7.57 -26.96
C PHE A 6 -14.81 6.70 -25.96
N PHE A 7 -13.98 7.32 -25.11
CA PHE A 7 -13.27 6.61 -24.03
C PHE A 7 -14.24 6.05 -22.98
N LEU A 8 -15.28 6.82 -22.61
CA LEU A 8 -16.32 6.38 -21.67
C LEU A 8 -17.16 5.24 -22.24
N ALA A 9 -17.51 5.30 -23.53
CA ALA A 9 -18.26 4.26 -24.23
C ALA A 9 -17.40 2.98 -24.40
N LEU A 10 -16.09 3.11 -24.70
CA LEU A 10 -15.16 1.99 -24.78
C LEU A 10 -15.01 1.30 -23.41
N LEU A 11 -14.92 2.08 -22.33
CA LEU A 11 -14.89 1.57 -20.96
C LEU A 11 -16.19 0.80 -20.62
N PHE A 12 -17.35 1.32 -21.05
CA PHE A 12 -18.65 0.69 -20.81
C PHE A 12 -18.85 -0.63 -21.59
N VAL A 13 -18.33 -0.72 -22.81
CA VAL A 13 -18.37 -1.96 -23.63
C VAL A 13 -17.51 -3.06 -22.99
N PHE A 14 -16.38 -2.72 -22.36
CA PHE A 14 -15.57 -3.69 -21.60
C PHE A 14 -16.30 -4.24 -20.38
N PHE A 15 -17.21 -3.47 -19.75
CA PHE A 15 -18.00 -3.93 -18.61
C PHE A 15 -19.19 -4.84 -18.97
N CYS A 16 -19.65 -4.84 -20.21
CA CYS A 16 -20.85 -5.60 -20.61
C CYS A 16 -20.63 -7.06 -21.04
N SER A 17 -19.39 -7.53 -21.18
CA SER A 17 -19.11 -8.81 -21.82
C SER A 17 -18.82 -10.01 -20.88
N SER A 18 -19.03 -9.89 -19.57
CA SER A 18 -18.65 -10.97 -18.64
C SER A 18 -19.82 -11.55 -17.85
N THR A 19 -20.52 -12.50 -18.46
CA THR A 19 -21.61 -13.26 -17.81
C THR A 19 -21.13 -14.34 -16.82
N PHE A 20 -19.82 -14.63 -16.74
CA PHE A 20 -19.25 -15.70 -15.89
C PHE A 20 -17.98 -15.31 -15.11
N ALA A 21 -17.68 -14.05 -15.01
CA ALA A 21 -16.44 -13.56 -14.43
C ALA A 21 -16.46 -13.55 -12.90
N GLN A 22 -16.23 -14.68 -12.29
CA GLN A 22 -15.72 -14.79 -10.93
C GLN A 22 -14.31 -15.37 -11.01
N THR A 23 -13.79 -15.88 -9.94
CA THR A 23 -12.45 -16.44 -9.76
C THR A 23 -12.16 -17.69 -10.62
N GLN A 24 -12.60 -17.71 -11.90
CA GLN A 24 -12.42 -18.84 -12.81
C GLN A 24 -11.11 -18.72 -13.59
N LYS A 25 -10.51 -19.87 -13.92
CA LYS A 25 -9.34 -19.94 -14.80
C LYS A 25 -9.58 -19.18 -16.10
N GLY A 26 -8.62 -18.37 -16.49
CA GLY A 26 -8.66 -17.58 -17.72
C GLY A 26 -9.14 -16.15 -17.54
N ASN A 27 -9.70 -15.81 -16.38
CA ASN A 27 -10.14 -14.45 -16.06
C ASN A 27 -8.99 -13.57 -15.55
N PHE A 28 -9.20 -12.26 -15.65
CA PHE A 28 -8.33 -11.26 -15.04
C PHE A 28 -9.01 -10.65 -13.82
N ASP A 29 -8.22 -10.23 -12.84
CA ASP A 29 -8.63 -9.38 -11.74
C ASP A 29 -7.86 -8.07 -11.76
N LEU A 30 -8.57 -6.97 -11.55
CA LEU A 30 -8.01 -5.63 -11.38
C LEU A 30 -8.46 -5.11 -10.02
N SER A 31 -7.54 -4.64 -9.20
CA SER A 31 -7.85 -4.17 -7.86
C SER A 31 -7.31 -2.77 -7.58
N GLY A 32 -8.10 -1.99 -6.84
CA GLY A 32 -7.68 -0.73 -6.23
C GLY A 32 -7.98 -0.77 -4.74
N LYS A 33 -6.96 -0.55 -3.90
CA LYS A 33 -7.07 -0.63 -2.44
C LYS A 33 -6.41 0.57 -1.79
N THR A 34 -6.92 0.99 -0.64
CA THR A 34 -6.27 1.93 0.27
C THR A 34 -6.05 1.27 1.62
N GLY A 35 -4.99 1.66 2.32
CA GLY A 35 -4.63 1.12 3.62
C GLY A 35 -4.81 2.15 4.74
N LEU A 36 -5.20 1.67 5.91
CA LEU A 36 -5.04 2.37 7.18
C LEU A 36 -3.87 1.72 7.90
N ASN A 37 -2.74 2.41 7.94
CA ASN A 37 -1.52 1.89 8.52
C ASN A 37 -1.52 2.09 10.03
N PHE A 38 -1.32 1.00 10.78
CA PHE A 38 -1.10 1.03 12.21
C PHE A 38 0.41 0.86 12.47
N LEU A 39 1.10 1.97 12.73
CA LEU A 39 2.49 1.94 13.15
C LEU A 39 2.55 1.67 14.65
N PHE A 40 2.86 0.45 15.05
CA PHE A 40 3.25 0.14 16.42
C PHE A 40 4.71 0.52 16.64
N SER A 41 4.96 1.79 17.01
CA SER A 41 6.26 2.22 17.46
C SER A 41 6.34 2.09 18.98
N SER A 42 7.03 1.06 19.49
CA SER A 42 7.40 0.98 20.89
C SER A 42 8.76 1.67 21.11
N GLY A 43 8.72 2.96 21.36
CA GLY A 43 9.89 3.73 21.80
C GLY A 43 9.72 4.15 23.25
N THR A 44 10.43 3.50 24.19
CA THR A 44 10.57 4.00 25.56
C THR A 44 11.71 5.02 25.55
N SER A 45 11.37 6.29 25.52
CA SER A 45 12.34 7.37 25.74
C SER A 45 12.02 8.01 27.07
N GLY A 46 12.67 7.54 28.13
CA GLY A 46 12.63 8.17 29.44
C GLY A 46 13.78 9.14 29.58
N THR A 47 13.47 10.43 29.64
CA THR A 47 14.32 11.44 30.32
C THR A 47 13.40 12.55 30.81
N ASP A 48 13.44 12.77 32.12
CA ASP A 48 12.77 13.88 32.80
C ASP A 48 13.27 15.22 32.24
N SER A 49 12.56 15.75 31.27
CA SER A 49 12.65 17.12 30.85
C SER A 49 11.32 17.52 30.24
N ILE A 50 10.75 18.62 30.74
CA ILE A 50 9.49 19.22 30.29
C ILE A 50 9.66 19.68 28.84
N GLN A 51 9.52 18.74 27.91
CA GLN A 51 9.50 19.02 26.49
C GLN A 51 8.13 18.56 25.91
N ALA A 52 7.26 19.51 25.64
CA ALA A 52 6.04 19.22 24.93
C ALA A 52 6.35 19.09 23.44
N THR A 53 6.34 17.86 22.93
CA THR A 53 6.49 17.58 21.50
C THR A 53 5.12 17.34 20.91
N LYS A 54 4.73 18.13 19.91
CA LYS A 54 3.48 17.96 19.16
C LYS A 54 3.80 17.40 17.78
N THR A 55 3.34 16.18 17.52
CA THR A 55 3.50 15.53 16.22
C THR A 55 2.16 15.54 15.48
N LYS A 56 2.18 16.02 14.23
CA LYS A 56 1.07 15.89 13.27
C LYS A 56 1.56 15.03 12.13
N SER A 57 0.84 13.95 11.82
CA SER A 57 1.15 13.06 10.71
C SER A 57 -0.07 12.85 9.82
N ASN A 58 0.14 12.92 8.51
CA ASN A 58 -0.85 12.57 7.50
C ASN A 58 -0.22 11.49 6.62
N GLU A 59 -0.92 10.37 6.48
CA GLU A 59 -0.48 9.23 5.69
C GLU A 59 -1.52 8.90 4.63
N TYR A 60 -1.06 8.69 3.40
CA TYR A 60 -1.87 8.25 2.27
C TYR A 60 -1.22 6.99 1.70
N ASP A 61 -2.02 5.95 1.52
CA ASP A 61 -1.60 4.67 0.97
C ASP A 61 -2.58 4.25 -0.14
N PHE A 62 -2.02 3.91 -1.29
CA PHE A 62 -2.79 3.45 -2.44
C PHE A 62 -2.10 2.26 -3.09
N THR A 63 -2.87 1.19 -3.32
CA THR A 63 -2.39 -0.01 -4.00
C THR A 63 -3.26 -0.27 -5.23
N ALA A 64 -2.63 -0.46 -6.37
CA ALA A 64 -3.27 -0.98 -7.57
C ALA A 64 -2.68 -2.35 -7.91
N GLY A 65 -3.51 -3.28 -8.37
CA GLY A 65 -3.08 -4.63 -8.72
C GLY A 65 -3.78 -5.16 -9.96
N ALA A 66 -3.09 -6.06 -10.65
CA ALA A 66 -3.63 -6.83 -11.75
C ALA A 66 -3.19 -8.29 -11.63
N GLY A 67 -4.11 -9.23 -11.83
CA GLY A 67 -3.85 -10.66 -11.76
C GLY A 67 -4.56 -11.45 -12.87
N TYR A 68 -4.09 -12.66 -13.06
CA TYR A 68 -4.66 -13.62 -14.01
C TYR A 68 -4.88 -14.96 -13.31
N PHE A 69 -6.07 -15.52 -13.43
CA PHE A 69 -6.43 -16.80 -12.83
C PHE A 69 -5.85 -17.97 -13.64
N ILE A 70 -4.74 -18.54 -13.14
CA ILE A 70 -4.06 -19.69 -13.77
C ILE A 70 -4.82 -21.00 -13.56
N ILE A 71 -5.54 -21.12 -12.45
CA ILE A 71 -6.54 -22.14 -12.14
C ILE A 71 -7.72 -21.47 -11.42
N ASN A 72 -8.83 -22.18 -11.24
CA ASN A 72 -9.96 -21.64 -10.49
C ASN A 72 -9.53 -21.23 -9.08
N ASN A 73 -9.91 -20.03 -8.69
CA ASN A 73 -9.64 -19.42 -7.39
C ASN A 73 -8.17 -19.07 -7.08
N LEU A 74 -7.22 -19.31 -8.00
CA LEU A 74 -5.83 -18.95 -7.83
C LEU A 74 -5.37 -18.00 -8.92
N SER A 75 -5.05 -16.75 -8.57
CA SER A 75 -4.47 -15.78 -9.48
C SER A 75 -2.98 -15.56 -9.21
N VAL A 76 -2.24 -15.27 -10.27
CA VAL A 76 -0.89 -14.74 -10.23
C VAL A 76 -0.90 -13.36 -10.86
N GLY A 77 -0.16 -12.42 -10.27
CA GLY A 77 -0.24 -11.05 -10.72
C GLY A 77 0.84 -10.17 -10.17
N VAL A 78 0.65 -8.87 -10.32
CA VAL A 78 1.53 -7.84 -9.79
C VAL A 78 0.70 -6.77 -9.11
N SER A 79 1.17 -6.26 -7.98
CA SER A 79 0.64 -5.07 -7.33
C SER A 79 1.70 -3.99 -7.20
N GLY A 80 1.28 -2.74 -7.33
CA GLY A 80 2.07 -1.55 -7.06
C GLY A 80 1.44 -0.80 -5.90
N ASN A 81 2.22 -0.52 -4.86
CA ASN A 81 1.81 0.28 -3.72
C ASN A 81 2.59 1.59 -3.73
N TYR A 82 1.87 2.70 -3.59
CA TYR A 82 2.45 4.03 -3.35
C TYR A 82 1.99 4.52 -1.99
N SER A 83 2.95 4.89 -1.13
CA SER A 83 2.69 5.51 0.16
C SER A 83 3.34 6.88 0.26
N TYR A 84 2.63 7.82 0.85
CA TYR A 84 3.08 9.17 1.15
C TYR A 84 2.80 9.47 2.62
N ASN A 85 3.83 9.81 3.37
CA ASN A 85 3.71 10.22 4.77
C ASN A 85 4.32 11.61 4.95
N TYR A 86 3.52 12.52 5.48
CA TYR A 86 3.97 13.84 5.91
C TYR A 86 3.87 13.93 7.44
N SER A 87 4.99 14.18 8.10
CA SER A 87 5.06 14.36 9.54
C SER A 87 5.66 15.71 9.88
N LYS A 88 4.99 16.46 10.76
CA LYS A 88 5.48 17.72 11.32
C LYS A 88 5.64 17.56 12.83
N ILE A 89 6.84 17.79 13.31
CA ILE A 89 7.22 17.72 14.72
C ILE A 89 7.54 19.14 15.20
N GLU A 90 6.74 19.63 16.13
CA GLU A 90 6.94 20.92 16.80
C GLU A 90 7.44 20.64 18.22
N THR A 91 8.67 21.01 18.51
CA THR A 91 9.25 20.90 19.86
C THR A 91 9.30 22.27 20.50
N SER A 92 8.58 22.43 21.61
CA SER A 92 8.56 23.66 22.41
C SER A 92 9.73 23.64 23.39
N ASN A 93 10.87 24.19 22.96
CA ASN A 93 12.05 24.47 23.78
C ASN A 93 12.37 25.96 23.71
N TYR A 94 13.42 26.41 24.41
CA TYR A 94 13.95 27.76 24.30
C TYR A 94 14.25 28.23 22.86
N ILE A 95 14.31 27.30 21.91
CA ILE A 95 14.36 27.52 20.46
C ILE A 95 13.24 26.72 19.86
N ASN A 96 12.18 27.35 19.37
CA ASN A 96 11.07 26.70 18.67
C ASN A 96 11.60 25.98 17.42
N ASN A 97 11.89 24.69 17.52
CA ASN A 97 12.36 23.87 16.41
C ASN A 97 11.16 23.16 15.75
N THR A 98 11.00 23.38 14.45
CA THR A 98 10.02 22.68 13.63
C THR A 98 10.76 21.80 12.65
N THR A 99 10.55 20.49 12.75
CA THR A 99 11.05 19.49 11.79
C THR A 99 9.89 18.98 10.94
N GLN A 100 10.09 18.94 9.62
CA GLN A 100 9.14 18.39 8.67
C GLN A 100 9.81 17.21 7.99
N ASN A 101 9.15 16.04 8.02
CA ASN A 101 9.60 14.82 7.36
C ASN A 101 8.58 14.41 6.32
N ILE A 102 9.04 14.20 5.09
CA ILE A 102 8.25 13.66 3.99
C ILE A 102 8.88 12.32 3.61
N THR A 103 8.07 11.26 3.67
CA THR A 103 8.47 9.92 3.25
C THR A 103 7.58 9.48 2.10
N GLU A 104 8.19 9.15 0.98
CA GLU A 104 7.52 8.60 -0.21
C GLU A 104 8.07 7.22 -0.48
N ALA A 105 7.20 6.23 -0.70
CA ALA A 105 7.64 4.90 -1.07
C ALA A 105 6.81 4.35 -2.23
N LEU A 106 7.49 3.69 -3.16
CA LEU A 106 6.91 2.90 -4.23
C LEU A 106 7.36 1.46 -4.05
N THR A 107 6.42 0.54 -4.00
CA THR A 107 6.69 -0.89 -3.89
C THR A 107 6.03 -1.63 -5.05
N ILE A 108 6.76 -2.49 -5.74
CA ILE A 108 6.23 -3.39 -6.78
C ILE A 108 6.39 -4.82 -6.30
N VAL A 109 5.28 -5.58 -6.32
CA VAL A 109 5.19 -6.92 -5.75
C VAL A 109 4.54 -7.88 -6.74
N PRO A 110 5.28 -8.76 -7.41
CA PRO A 110 4.74 -10.01 -7.91
C PRO A 110 4.09 -10.79 -6.78
N GLN A 111 2.85 -11.29 -7.01
CA GLN A 111 2.07 -11.93 -5.95
C GLN A 111 1.27 -13.12 -6.46
N ILE A 112 0.92 -14.00 -5.55
CA ILE A 112 -0.04 -15.07 -5.72
C ILE A 112 -1.20 -14.79 -4.77
N GLN A 113 -2.44 -14.87 -5.27
CA GLN A 113 -3.65 -14.66 -4.48
C GLN A 113 -4.60 -15.83 -4.64
N TYR A 114 -5.11 -16.33 -3.53
CA TYR A 114 -6.06 -17.42 -3.46
C TYR A 114 -7.39 -16.97 -2.86
N TYR A 115 -8.48 -17.38 -3.48
CA TYR A 115 -9.85 -17.18 -3.02
C TYR A 115 -10.40 -18.52 -2.54
N VAL A 116 -10.82 -18.61 -1.28
CA VAL A 116 -11.37 -19.86 -0.75
C VAL A 116 -12.71 -20.13 -1.44
N PRO A 117 -12.91 -21.34 -2.03
CA PRO A 117 -14.11 -21.69 -2.79
C PRO A 117 -15.28 -22.02 -1.84
N VAL A 118 -15.83 -20.99 -1.21
CA VAL A 118 -17.05 -21.11 -0.39
C VAL A 118 -18.27 -20.67 -1.18
N GLU A 119 -19.43 -21.25 -0.88
CA GLU A 119 -20.68 -20.82 -1.47
C GLU A 119 -21.07 -19.42 -0.97
N GLY A 120 -21.78 -18.66 -1.81
CA GLY A 120 -22.25 -17.32 -1.49
C GLY A 120 -21.34 -16.21 -1.99
N LYS A 121 -21.66 -14.99 -1.52
CA LYS A 121 -21.04 -13.75 -2.00
C LYS A 121 -19.76 -13.38 -1.26
N LEU A 122 -19.48 -14.00 -0.12
CA LEU A 122 -18.33 -13.68 0.71
C LEU A 122 -17.28 -14.77 0.53
N LYS A 123 -16.09 -14.39 0.02
CA LYS A 123 -14.97 -15.32 -0.19
C LYS A 123 -13.78 -14.88 0.65
N PRO A 124 -13.31 -15.72 1.59
CA PRO A 124 -12.03 -15.48 2.25
C PRO A 124 -10.89 -15.47 1.22
N THR A 125 -9.90 -14.60 1.43
CA THR A 125 -8.78 -14.42 0.51
C THR A 125 -7.46 -14.44 1.25
N ALA A 126 -6.43 -14.96 0.60
CA ALA A 126 -5.05 -14.88 1.06
C ALA A 126 -4.15 -14.53 -0.11
N ALA A 127 -3.20 -13.62 0.10
CA ALA A 127 -2.19 -13.28 -0.89
C ALA A 127 -0.82 -13.22 -0.24
N ILE A 128 0.20 -13.63 -1.00
CA ILE A 128 1.60 -13.50 -0.64
C ILE A 128 2.39 -13.00 -1.84
N GLY A 129 3.45 -12.24 -1.58
CA GLY A 129 4.33 -11.75 -2.63
C GLY A 129 5.70 -11.34 -2.10
N VAL A 130 6.65 -11.28 -3.01
CA VAL A 130 8.01 -10.77 -2.77
C VAL A 130 8.27 -9.70 -3.80
N GLY A 131 8.69 -8.54 -3.35
CA GLY A 131 8.83 -7.38 -4.20
C GLY A 131 10.07 -6.56 -3.90
N TYR A 132 10.06 -5.36 -4.44
CA TYR A 132 11.11 -4.38 -4.25
C TYR A 132 10.52 -3.01 -3.94
N THR A 133 11.10 -2.34 -2.94
CA THR A 133 10.67 -1.03 -2.46
C THR A 133 11.74 0.02 -2.75
N TRP A 134 11.32 1.16 -3.27
CA TRP A 134 12.08 2.41 -3.37
C TRP A 134 11.45 3.41 -2.42
N LEU A 135 12.25 3.94 -1.51
CA LEU A 135 11.84 4.90 -0.49
C LEU A 135 12.70 6.15 -0.59
N GLN A 136 12.06 7.31 -0.56
CA GLN A 136 12.71 8.61 -0.43
C GLN A 136 12.22 9.27 0.86
N GLU A 137 13.16 9.73 1.67
CA GLU A 137 12.89 10.47 2.89
C GLU A 137 13.55 11.84 2.79
N ARG A 138 12.76 12.88 3.01
CA ARG A 138 13.22 14.27 3.05
C ARG A 138 13.02 14.80 4.44
N ASP A 139 14.12 15.16 5.09
CA ASP A 139 14.15 15.83 6.40
C ASP A 139 14.47 17.31 6.20
N SER A 140 13.59 18.18 6.67
CA SER A 140 13.73 19.63 6.58
C SER A 140 13.55 20.24 7.95
N ARG A 141 14.57 20.98 8.43
CA ARG A 141 14.51 21.76 9.65
C ARG A 141 14.42 23.24 9.31
N VAL A 142 13.27 23.84 9.63
CA VAL A 142 12.98 25.23 9.27
C VAL A 142 13.97 26.23 9.91
N THR A 143 14.44 25.93 11.13
CA THR A 143 15.32 26.81 11.90
C THR A 143 16.79 26.78 11.45
N GLU A 144 17.23 25.72 10.78
CA GLU A 144 18.64 25.50 10.44
C GLU A 144 18.93 25.57 8.94
N ASN A 145 17.93 25.89 8.10
CA ASN A 145 18.04 25.81 6.62
C ASN A 145 18.57 24.45 6.13
N TYR A 146 18.27 23.38 6.90
CA TYR A 146 18.78 22.04 6.69
C TYR A 146 17.78 21.21 5.90
N ASN A 147 18.21 20.74 4.73
CA ASN A 147 17.46 19.83 3.89
C ASN A 147 18.32 18.61 3.59
N LYS A 148 17.90 17.44 4.05
CA LYS A 148 18.59 16.19 3.75
C LYS A 148 17.63 15.23 3.03
N VAL A 149 18.10 14.63 1.97
CA VAL A 149 17.35 13.62 1.20
C VAL A 149 18.08 12.30 1.35
N TYR A 150 17.34 11.29 1.82
CA TYR A 150 17.79 9.91 1.87
C TYR A 150 17.07 9.10 0.81
N SER A 151 17.77 8.24 0.12
CA SER A 151 17.22 7.33 -0.87
C SER A 151 17.57 5.91 -0.49
N LEU A 152 16.56 5.16 -0.06
CA LEU A 152 16.69 3.78 0.38
C LEU A 152 15.98 2.86 -0.62
N SER A 153 16.51 1.65 -0.78
CA SER A 153 15.81 0.66 -1.58
C SER A 153 16.17 -0.76 -1.15
N GLY A 154 15.28 -1.71 -1.43
CA GLY A 154 15.56 -3.09 -1.09
C GLY A 154 14.39 -4.04 -1.23
N PRO A 155 14.62 -5.32 -0.95
CA PRO A 155 13.61 -6.35 -1.03
C PRO A 155 12.53 -6.14 0.03
N SER A 156 11.30 -6.50 -0.34
CA SER A 156 10.13 -6.49 0.52
C SER A 156 9.38 -7.80 0.43
N PHE A 157 8.81 -8.23 1.55
CA PHE A 157 7.86 -9.34 1.65
C PHE A 157 6.49 -8.77 1.98
N TYR A 158 5.45 -9.41 1.44
CA TYR A 158 4.08 -8.97 1.55
C TYR A 158 3.16 -10.16 1.79
N GLY A 159 2.23 -10.03 2.72
CA GLY A 159 1.19 -11.01 2.99
C GLY A 159 -0.13 -10.32 3.32
N VAL A 160 -1.24 -10.82 2.78
CA VAL A 160 -2.60 -10.33 3.05
C VAL A 160 -3.50 -11.49 3.41
N LEU A 161 -4.30 -11.29 4.43
CA LEU A 161 -5.46 -12.13 4.73
C LEU A 161 -6.71 -11.24 4.74
N GLY A 162 -7.78 -11.69 4.09
CA GLY A 162 -8.95 -10.84 3.96
C GLY A 162 -10.19 -11.57 3.51
N VAL A 163 -11.19 -10.78 3.15
CA VAL A 163 -12.45 -11.24 2.59
C VAL A 163 -12.85 -10.35 1.42
N SER A 164 -13.37 -10.96 0.36
CA SER A 164 -13.96 -10.29 -0.79
C SER A 164 -15.46 -10.52 -0.77
N TYR A 165 -16.24 -9.46 -0.66
CA TYR A 165 -17.69 -9.51 -0.77
C TYR A 165 -18.13 -9.15 -2.19
N PHE A 166 -18.64 -10.11 -2.93
CA PHE A 166 -19.08 -9.95 -4.31
C PHE A 166 -20.41 -9.20 -4.38
N ILE A 167 -20.37 -7.93 -4.76
CA ILE A 167 -21.54 -7.08 -4.99
C ILE A 167 -22.28 -7.59 -6.24
N THR A 168 -21.52 -7.86 -7.29
CA THR A 168 -21.96 -8.45 -8.55
C THR A 168 -21.08 -9.66 -8.89
N LYS A 169 -21.33 -10.32 -10.03
CA LYS A 169 -20.45 -11.40 -10.53
C LYS A 169 -19.06 -10.91 -10.91
N SER A 170 -18.90 -9.63 -11.22
CA SER A 170 -17.65 -9.04 -11.72
C SER A 170 -17.04 -7.99 -10.78
N VAL A 171 -17.68 -7.66 -9.65
CA VAL A 171 -17.20 -6.62 -8.75
C VAL A 171 -17.28 -7.09 -7.32
N SER A 172 -16.21 -6.98 -6.58
CA SER A 172 -16.16 -7.20 -5.13
C SER A 172 -15.71 -5.96 -4.37
N PHE A 173 -16.17 -5.89 -3.12
CA PHE A 173 -15.61 -5.03 -2.08
C PHE A 173 -14.69 -5.90 -1.21
N ASP A 174 -13.46 -5.45 -1.02
CA ASP A 174 -12.42 -6.19 -0.34
C ASP A 174 -12.05 -5.54 0.98
N LEU A 175 -11.93 -6.35 2.03
CA LEU A 175 -11.39 -5.97 3.32
C LEU A 175 -10.28 -6.94 3.70
N GLY A 176 -9.21 -6.45 4.32
CA GLY A 176 -8.11 -7.32 4.71
C GLY A 176 -7.16 -6.72 5.73
N PHE A 177 -6.28 -7.56 6.21
CA PHE A 177 -5.11 -7.21 6.98
C PHE A 177 -3.88 -7.56 6.17
N GLN A 178 -3.00 -6.59 6.04
CA GLN A 178 -1.75 -6.69 5.31
C GLN A 178 -0.59 -6.63 6.29
N TYR A 179 0.33 -7.56 6.15
CA TYR A 179 1.66 -7.50 6.78
C TYR A 179 2.71 -7.28 5.71
N SER A 180 3.61 -6.35 5.94
CA SER A 180 4.78 -6.14 5.09
C SER A 180 6.07 -6.09 5.92
N HIS A 181 7.13 -6.67 5.36
CA HIS A 181 8.49 -6.63 5.90
C HIS A 181 9.41 -6.12 4.82
N MET A 182 10.16 -5.04 5.12
CA MET A 182 11.08 -4.41 4.19
C MET A 182 12.48 -4.39 4.79
N LYS A 183 13.49 -4.64 3.95
CA LYS A 183 14.91 -4.51 4.29
C LYS A 183 15.56 -3.55 3.30
N LEU A 184 15.69 -2.30 3.71
CA LEU A 184 16.15 -1.21 2.86
C LEU A 184 17.63 -0.89 3.14
N LYS A 185 18.37 -0.57 2.08
CA LYS A 185 19.75 -0.09 2.15
C LYS A 185 19.83 1.32 1.57
N ASP A 186 20.69 2.13 2.15
CA ASP A 186 20.99 3.45 1.64
C ASP A 186 21.77 3.35 0.31
N LYS A 187 21.37 4.12 -0.70
CA LYS A 187 22.09 4.21 -1.99
C LYS A 187 23.32 5.12 -1.94
N MET A 188 23.44 5.97 -0.92
CA MET A 188 24.52 6.95 -0.81
C MET A 188 25.77 6.42 -0.09
N GLY A 189 25.90 5.12 0.15
CA GLY A 189 27.14 4.48 0.59
C GLY A 189 27.31 4.34 2.10
N SER A 190 26.28 4.58 2.90
CA SER A 190 26.30 4.14 4.30
C SER A 190 25.87 2.66 4.36
N ASP A 191 26.64 1.80 5.06
CA ASP A 191 26.27 0.39 5.29
C ASP A 191 25.04 0.22 6.22
N GLN A 192 24.24 1.27 6.38
CA GLN A 192 23.05 1.22 7.23
C GLN A 192 21.94 0.43 6.54
N ILE A 193 21.52 -0.62 7.24
CA ILE A 193 20.38 -1.44 6.85
C ILE A 193 19.20 -1.05 7.74
N GLN A 194 18.13 -0.57 7.14
CA GLN A 194 16.87 -0.29 7.83
C GLN A 194 15.91 -1.47 7.62
N LYS A 195 15.43 -2.06 8.70
CA LYS A 195 14.38 -3.09 8.69
C LYS A 195 13.08 -2.45 9.18
N GLN A 196 12.01 -2.61 8.42
CA GLN A 196 10.70 -2.09 8.75
C GLN A 196 9.65 -3.20 8.67
N ASN A 197 8.81 -3.28 9.70
CA ASN A 197 7.62 -4.13 9.73
C ASN A 197 6.39 -3.24 9.82
N GLN A 198 5.38 -3.55 9.03
CA GLN A 198 4.16 -2.78 8.99
C GLN A 198 2.95 -3.73 8.98
N LEU A 199 1.95 -3.40 9.78
CA LEU A 199 0.64 -4.04 9.76
C LEU A 199 -0.39 -2.98 9.39
N ALA A 200 -1.23 -3.27 8.40
CA ALA A 200 -2.26 -2.36 7.92
C ALA A 200 -3.60 -3.06 7.78
N ALA A 201 -4.70 -2.35 8.04
CA ALA A 201 -6.01 -2.74 7.54
C ALA A 201 -6.20 -2.15 6.14
N THR A 202 -6.68 -2.96 5.20
CA THR A 202 -6.89 -2.55 3.82
C THR A 202 -8.36 -2.65 3.43
N MET A 203 -8.82 -1.70 2.62
CA MET A 203 -10.13 -1.76 1.98
C MET A 203 -10.01 -1.39 0.51
N GLY A 204 -10.87 -1.95 -0.34
CA GLY A 204 -10.80 -1.66 -1.76
C GLY A 204 -11.90 -2.31 -2.58
N ILE A 205 -11.71 -2.21 -3.89
CA ILE A 205 -12.62 -2.78 -4.89
C ILE A 205 -11.78 -3.59 -5.87
N SER A 206 -12.30 -4.76 -6.26
CA SER A 206 -11.76 -5.56 -7.35
C SER A 206 -12.80 -5.78 -8.43
N VAL A 207 -12.31 -5.78 -9.68
CA VAL A 207 -13.10 -6.04 -10.90
C VAL A 207 -12.54 -7.27 -11.57
N PHE A 208 -13.42 -8.21 -11.91
CA PHE A 208 -13.10 -9.48 -12.55
C PHE A 208 -13.60 -9.46 -14.00
N LEU A 209 -12.72 -9.77 -14.96
CA LEU A 209 -12.94 -9.68 -16.40
C LEU A 209 -12.75 -11.05 -17.07
#